data_aa508930f0767af4281a4e61132890ed
#
_entry.id   aa508930f0767af4281a4e61132890ed
#
_cell.length_a   1.000
_cell.length_b   1.000
_cell.length_c   1.000
_cell.angle_alpha   90.00
_cell.angle_beta   90.00
_cell.angle_gamma   90.00
#
_symmetry.space_group_name_H-M   'P 1'
#
loop_
_entity.id
_entity.type
_entity.pdbx_description
1 polymer ?
#
loop_
_entity_poly.entity_id
_entity_poly.type
_entity_poly.pdbx_seq_one_letter_code
_entity_poly.pdbx_strand_id
1 'polypeptide(L)'
;MAEFISGSYPRVGVVGGGQLAKMLALEAKKMGLRVVFLDPAEKPPALTVSDKHIKADFSDEKALNELAKESDYITYELEWADAELLKKLELKGAKINPSSETLKIIQSKLSQRNFLKKNKLPVPSFYEINNLNELRKRFKEFNGKAMLKLSRGSYDGKGNIELNDEKKLDEIYEKVKGKEMFIEEWVDFEKELSVMVARNVSGEIKAYPVVENIHNESILDTTIVPAQISNELKEKAKEIAVKVLDKLKGAGVYGIELFLSRKKEILINEIAPRVHNSGHYTIEACKTSQFEQHLRAIMDLPLGSTELLSNAVMINILGTGKTGKFKFIGLKDLMKIDGANIHIYGKEESREKRKMGHVTILDLNIESALKKAEKAKKIIKMEGI
;
A
#
# COMPACT_ATOMS: atom_id res chain seq x y z
N MET A 1 -27.30 9.57 -2.79
CA MET A 1 -27.54 8.19 -2.33
C MET A 1 -27.35 7.26 -3.50
N ALA A 2 -26.53 6.21 -3.35
CA ALA A 2 -26.46 5.17 -4.37
C ALA A 2 -27.76 4.34 -4.27
N GLU A 3 -28.73 4.65 -5.12
CA GLU A 3 -29.93 3.84 -5.25
C GLU A 3 -29.62 2.70 -6.23
N PHE A 4 -29.82 1.47 -5.79
CA PHE A 4 -29.72 0.31 -6.66
C PHE A 4 -31.06 0.12 -7.38
N ILE A 5 -31.07 0.31 -8.69
CA ILE A 5 -32.25 0.00 -9.52
C ILE A 5 -32.27 -1.51 -9.75
N SER A 6 -33.41 -2.17 -9.55
CA SER A 6 -33.54 -3.61 -9.77
C SER A 6 -33.11 -4.00 -11.20
N GLY A 7 -32.18 -4.94 -11.32
CA GLY A 7 -31.63 -5.42 -12.59
C GLY A 7 -30.26 -4.84 -13.00
N SER A 8 -29.73 -3.80 -12.32
CA SER A 8 -28.38 -3.29 -12.56
C SER A 8 -27.56 -3.24 -11.27
N TYR A 9 -26.70 -4.24 -11.06
CA TYR A 9 -25.73 -4.20 -9.98
C TYR A 9 -24.59 -3.25 -10.36
N PRO A 10 -24.18 -2.32 -9.44
CA PRO A 10 -23.06 -1.43 -9.71
C PRO A 10 -21.79 -2.20 -10.05
N ARG A 11 -21.03 -1.64 -10.98
CA ARG A 11 -19.81 -2.23 -11.52
C ARG A 11 -18.61 -1.40 -11.07
N VAL A 12 -17.64 -2.07 -10.46
CA VAL A 12 -16.37 -1.47 -10.06
C VAL A 12 -15.29 -1.89 -11.05
N GLY A 13 -14.70 -0.90 -11.72
CA GLY A 13 -13.52 -1.08 -12.57
C GLY A 13 -12.25 -0.97 -11.75
N VAL A 14 -11.31 -1.87 -11.98
CA VAL A 14 -10.01 -1.85 -11.29
C VAL A 14 -8.88 -1.84 -12.32
N VAL A 15 -8.01 -0.84 -12.27
CA VAL A 15 -6.75 -0.85 -13.02
C VAL A 15 -5.74 -1.66 -12.23
N GLY A 16 -5.40 -2.83 -12.76
CA GLY A 16 -4.62 -3.88 -12.10
C GLY A 16 -5.47 -5.10 -11.69
N GLY A 17 -4.91 -6.29 -11.85
CA GLY A 17 -5.54 -7.58 -11.55
C GLY A 17 -4.75 -8.42 -10.54
N GLY A 18 -3.89 -7.80 -9.74
CA GLY A 18 -3.04 -8.45 -8.75
C GLY A 18 -3.79 -8.88 -7.49
N GLN A 19 -3.04 -9.11 -6.42
CA GLN A 19 -3.61 -9.59 -5.16
C GLN A 19 -4.53 -8.57 -4.47
N LEU A 20 -4.27 -7.27 -4.62
CA LEU A 20 -5.13 -6.25 -4.00
C LEU A 20 -6.47 -6.19 -4.72
N ALA A 21 -6.46 -6.24 -6.06
CA ALA A 21 -7.68 -6.34 -6.87
C ALA A 21 -8.47 -7.61 -6.55
N LYS A 22 -7.79 -8.78 -6.36
CA LYS A 22 -8.44 -10.02 -5.94
C LYS A 22 -9.18 -9.86 -4.62
N MET A 23 -8.52 -9.32 -3.58
CA MET A 23 -9.14 -9.13 -2.27
C MET A 23 -10.26 -8.09 -2.31
N LEU A 24 -10.10 -7.02 -3.12
CA LEU A 24 -11.14 -6.04 -3.37
C LEU A 24 -12.36 -6.68 -4.04
N ALA A 25 -12.14 -7.52 -5.05
CA ALA A 25 -13.21 -8.24 -5.75
C ALA A 25 -13.97 -9.19 -4.82
N LEU A 26 -13.28 -9.89 -3.90
CA LEU A 26 -13.93 -10.74 -2.90
C LEU A 26 -14.90 -9.94 -2.01
N GLU A 27 -14.49 -8.76 -1.53
CA GLU A 27 -15.39 -7.89 -0.76
C GLU A 27 -16.51 -7.29 -1.62
N ALA A 28 -16.21 -6.90 -2.87
CA ALA A 28 -17.22 -6.43 -3.80
C ALA A 28 -18.33 -7.48 -4.03
N LYS A 29 -17.95 -8.77 -4.15
CA LYS A 29 -18.90 -9.88 -4.29
C LYS A 29 -19.81 -10.05 -3.06
N LYS A 30 -19.28 -9.88 -1.84
CA LYS A 30 -20.11 -9.88 -0.61
C LYS A 30 -21.14 -8.75 -0.62
N MET A 31 -20.82 -7.61 -1.25
CA MET A 31 -21.72 -6.46 -1.39
C MET A 31 -22.65 -6.58 -2.61
N GLY A 32 -22.62 -7.67 -3.37
CA GLY A 32 -23.43 -7.87 -4.58
C GLY A 32 -22.95 -7.04 -5.78
N LEU A 33 -21.72 -6.50 -5.76
CA LEU A 33 -21.14 -5.70 -6.83
C LEU A 33 -20.53 -6.59 -7.93
N ARG A 34 -20.46 -6.05 -9.15
CA ARG A 34 -19.67 -6.64 -10.24
C ARG A 34 -18.30 -6.00 -10.33
N VAL A 35 -17.30 -6.76 -10.74
CA VAL A 35 -15.92 -6.29 -10.86
C VAL A 35 -15.39 -6.56 -12.27
N VAL A 36 -14.94 -5.50 -12.91
CA VAL A 36 -14.20 -5.52 -14.17
C VAL A 36 -12.78 -5.05 -13.88
N PHE A 37 -11.77 -5.75 -14.37
CA PHE A 37 -10.39 -5.29 -14.18
C PHE A 37 -9.59 -5.27 -15.50
N LEU A 38 -8.57 -4.43 -15.54
CA LEU A 38 -7.62 -4.28 -16.64
C LEU A 38 -6.24 -4.72 -16.17
N ASP A 39 -5.65 -5.73 -16.82
CA ASP A 39 -4.32 -6.23 -16.50
C ASP A 39 -3.69 -6.92 -17.73
N PRO A 40 -2.40 -6.70 -18.04
CA PRO A 40 -1.73 -7.32 -19.19
C PRO A 40 -1.46 -8.82 -19.01
N ALA A 41 -1.43 -9.33 -17.76
CA ALA A 41 -1.14 -10.73 -17.49
C ALA A 41 -2.26 -11.64 -18.00
N GLU A 42 -1.91 -12.84 -18.46
CA GLU A 42 -2.88 -13.85 -18.92
C GLU A 42 -3.77 -14.33 -17.79
N LYS A 43 -3.16 -14.60 -16.63
CA LYS A 43 -3.83 -15.18 -15.46
C LYS A 43 -3.47 -14.42 -14.18
N PRO A 44 -3.90 -13.17 -14.04
CA PRO A 44 -3.66 -12.41 -12.82
C PRO A 44 -4.54 -12.95 -11.67
N PRO A 45 -4.15 -12.70 -10.41
CA PRO A 45 -4.87 -13.16 -9.22
C PRO A 45 -6.37 -12.85 -9.18
N ALA A 46 -6.79 -11.70 -9.73
CA ALA A 46 -8.19 -11.28 -9.74
C ALA A 46 -9.07 -12.07 -10.73
N LEU A 47 -8.48 -12.78 -11.71
CA LEU A 47 -9.21 -13.46 -12.77
C LEU A 47 -10.27 -14.44 -12.24
N THR A 48 -9.97 -15.14 -11.15
CA THR A 48 -10.85 -16.18 -10.60
C THR A 48 -12.04 -15.66 -9.80
N VAL A 49 -12.08 -14.36 -9.50
CA VAL A 49 -13.09 -13.76 -8.61
C VAL A 49 -13.78 -12.52 -9.21
N SER A 50 -13.42 -12.13 -10.41
CA SER A 50 -14.00 -10.99 -11.13
C SER A 50 -14.95 -11.43 -12.23
N ASP A 51 -15.79 -10.51 -12.74
CA ASP A 51 -16.78 -10.81 -13.78
C ASP A 51 -16.22 -10.66 -15.19
N LYS A 52 -15.26 -9.72 -15.39
CA LYS A 52 -14.66 -9.46 -16.70
C LYS A 52 -13.19 -9.07 -16.55
N HIS A 53 -12.36 -9.59 -17.45
CA HIS A 53 -10.96 -9.22 -17.63
C HIS A 53 -10.77 -8.51 -18.96
N ILE A 54 -10.24 -7.29 -18.92
CA ILE A 54 -9.77 -6.56 -20.11
C ILE A 54 -8.26 -6.75 -20.15
N LYS A 55 -7.80 -7.59 -21.09
CA LYS A 55 -6.37 -7.92 -21.22
C LYS A 55 -5.66 -6.87 -22.06
N ALA A 56 -5.01 -5.92 -21.44
CA ALA A 56 -4.24 -4.87 -22.09
C ALA A 56 -3.24 -4.23 -21.12
N ASP A 57 -2.28 -3.46 -21.65
CA ASP A 57 -1.38 -2.65 -20.85
C ASP A 57 -2.13 -1.54 -20.10
N PHE A 58 -1.63 -1.14 -18.93
CA PHE A 58 -2.23 -0.09 -18.09
C PHE A 58 -2.24 1.30 -18.75
N SER A 59 -1.44 1.49 -19.79
CA SER A 59 -1.34 2.71 -20.62
C SER A 59 -2.13 2.63 -21.93
N ASP A 60 -2.87 1.53 -22.19
CA ASP A 60 -3.71 1.42 -23.37
C ASP A 60 -4.98 2.27 -23.23
N GLU A 61 -5.03 3.38 -23.97
CA GLU A 61 -6.15 4.33 -23.91
C GLU A 61 -7.49 3.70 -24.38
N LYS A 62 -7.47 2.74 -25.31
CA LYS A 62 -8.70 2.07 -25.77
C LYS A 62 -9.24 1.15 -24.68
N ALA A 63 -8.36 0.37 -24.05
CA ALA A 63 -8.73 -0.53 -22.96
C ALA A 63 -9.22 0.24 -21.73
N LEU A 64 -8.58 1.37 -21.39
CA LEU A 64 -9.05 2.24 -20.31
C LEU A 64 -10.42 2.87 -20.62
N ASN A 65 -10.69 3.27 -21.88
CA ASN A 65 -12.02 3.73 -22.30
C ASN A 65 -13.06 2.58 -22.26
N GLU A 66 -12.67 1.33 -22.57
CA GLU A 66 -13.54 0.16 -22.40
C GLU A 66 -13.85 -0.07 -20.92
N LEU A 67 -12.83 -0.05 -20.04
CA LEU A 67 -13.01 -0.17 -18.60
C LEU A 67 -14.00 0.89 -18.08
N ALA A 68 -13.87 2.14 -18.54
CA ALA A 68 -14.76 3.23 -18.14
C ALA A 68 -16.22 3.03 -18.59
N LYS A 69 -16.44 2.46 -19.77
CA LYS A 69 -17.80 2.12 -20.25
C LYS A 69 -18.43 0.96 -19.49
N GLU A 70 -17.61 0.03 -19.02
CA GLU A 70 -18.04 -1.18 -18.31
C GLU A 70 -18.16 -0.97 -16.80
N SER A 71 -17.87 0.23 -16.28
CA SER A 71 -17.77 0.49 -14.85
C SER A 71 -18.53 1.76 -14.46
N ASP A 72 -19.20 1.73 -13.31
CA ASP A 72 -19.86 2.88 -12.71
C ASP A 72 -18.90 3.67 -11.79
N TYR A 73 -17.91 2.97 -11.22
CA TYR A 73 -16.83 3.51 -10.39
C TYR A 73 -15.52 2.85 -10.79
N ILE A 74 -14.43 3.60 -10.82
CA ILE A 74 -13.11 3.11 -11.18
C ILE A 74 -12.14 3.37 -10.03
N THR A 75 -11.30 2.38 -9.76
CA THR A 75 -10.16 2.48 -8.84
C THR A 75 -8.94 1.80 -9.43
N TYR A 76 -7.83 1.82 -8.71
CA TYR A 76 -6.58 1.16 -9.10
C TYR A 76 -5.91 0.48 -7.91
N GLU A 77 -5.17 -0.60 -8.19
CA GLU A 77 -4.39 -1.30 -7.17
C GLU A 77 -2.88 -1.01 -7.24
N LEU A 78 -2.47 -0.19 -8.20
CA LEU A 78 -1.06 0.10 -8.50
C LEU A 78 -0.84 1.61 -8.72
N GLU A 79 0.31 2.10 -8.31
CA GLU A 79 0.65 3.54 -8.35
C GLU A 79 1.17 3.99 -9.71
N TRP A 80 1.48 3.08 -10.63
CA TRP A 80 1.97 3.38 -11.98
C TRP A 80 0.87 3.38 -13.06
N ALA A 81 -0.41 3.39 -12.68
CA ALA A 81 -1.49 3.68 -13.61
C ALA A 81 -1.27 5.07 -14.24
N ASP A 82 -1.64 5.23 -15.51
CA ASP A 82 -1.40 6.49 -16.23
C ASP A 82 -2.35 7.60 -15.75
N ALA A 83 -1.83 8.49 -14.90
CA ALA A 83 -2.61 9.60 -14.31
C ALA A 83 -3.15 10.57 -15.36
N GLU A 84 -2.48 10.76 -16.50
CA GLU A 84 -2.94 11.66 -17.56
C GLU A 84 -4.11 11.01 -18.34
N LEU A 85 -4.05 9.72 -18.61
CA LEU A 85 -5.17 8.99 -19.22
C LEU A 85 -6.37 8.92 -18.27
N LEU A 86 -6.15 8.66 -16.96
CA LEU A 86 -7.20 8.71 -15.96
C LEU A 86 -7.84 10.10 -15.89
N LYS A 87 -7.06 11.18 -16.00
CA LYS A 87 -7.56 12.56 -16.06
C LYS A 87 -8.46 12.79 -17.25
N LYS A 88 -8.10 12.28 -18.44
CA LYS A 88 -8.95 12.35 -19.62
C LYS A 88 -10.30 11.64 -19.41
N LEU A 89 -10.31 10.49 -18.73
CA LEU A 89 -11.55 9.78 -18.41
C LEU A 89 -12.41 10.54 -17.40
N GLU A 90 -11.82 11.14 -16.37
CA GLU A 90 -12.52 12.00 -15.41
C GLU A 90 -13.21 13.18 -16.12
N LEU A 91 -12.52 13.83 -17.07
CA LEU A 91 -13.09 14.91 -17.88
C LEU A 91 -14.26 14.46 -18.77
N LYS A 92 -14.34 13.17 -19.10
CA LYS A 92 -15.47 12.55 -19.81
C LYS A 92 -16.58 12.07 -18.87
N GLY A 93 -16.46 12.32 -17.56
CA GLY A 93 -17.46 11.98 -16.55
C GLY A 93 -17.25 10.64 -15.82
N ALA A 94 -16.13 9.93 -16.04
CA ALA A 94 -15.83 8.72 -15.28
C ALA A 94 -15.55 9.03 -13.80
N LYS A 95 -16.14 8.25 -12.89
CA LYS A 95 -15.95 8.39 -11.45
C LYS A 95 -14.72 7.59 -11.03
N ILE A 96 -13.56 8.24 -10.96
CA ILE A 96 -12.28 7.63 -10.62
C ILE A 96 -11.86 8.05 -9.21
N ASN A 97 -11.64 7.07 -8.35
CA ASN A 97 -11.23 7.29 -6.96
C ASN A 97 -10.17 6.26 -6.50
N PRO A 98 -9.06 6.72 -5.90
CA PRO A 98 -8.68 8.14 -5.75
C PRO A 98 -8.49 8.85 -7.09
N SER A 99 -8.63 10.18 -7.10
CA SER A 99 -8.58 10.97 -8.35
C SER A 99 -7.21 10.91 -9.03
N SER A 100 -7.19 11.17 -10.34
CA SER A 100 -5.95 11.28 -11.13
C SER A 100 -4.98 12.32 -10.57
N GLU A 101 -5.49 13.43 -9.99
CA GLU A 101 -4.68 14.45 -9.34
C GLU A 101 -3.98 13.90 -8.08
N THR A 102 -4.72 13.16 -7.25
CA THR A 102 -4.14 12.47 -6.08
C THR A 102 -3.04 11.49 -6.49
N LEU A 103 -3.32 10.69 -7.52
CA LEU A 103 -2.34 9.73 -8.05
C LEU A 103 -1.08 10.44 -8.55
N LYS A 104 -1.23 11.55 -9.29
CA LYS A 104 -0.11 12.35 -9.81
C LYS A 104 0.79 12.91 -8.70
N ILE A 105 0.21 13.37 -7.60
CA ILE A 105 0.97 13.82 -6.41
C ILE A 105 1.79 12.67 -5.83
N ILE A 106 1.21 11.47 -5.73
CA ILE A 106 1.80 10.35 -5.03
C ILE A 106 2.81 9.56 -5.90
N GLN A 107 2.62 9.50 -7.20
CA GLN A 107 3.52 8.83 -8.15
C GLN A 107 4.96 9.34 -8.13
N SER A 108 5.18 10.59 -7.73
CA SER A 108 6.51 11.17 -7.54
C SER A 108 6.76 11.38 -6.05
N LYS A 109 7.78 10.67 -5.52
CA LYS A 109 8.17 10.82 -4.11
C LYS A 109 8.56 12.27 -3.78
N LEU A 110 9.20 12.99 -4.72
CA LEU A 110 9.52 14.40 -4.55
C LEU A 110 8.25 15.27 -4.52
N SER A 111 7.29 15.02 -5.42
CA SER A 111 6.00 15.72 -5.41
C SER A 111 5.24 15.47 -4.12
N GLN A 112 5.25 14.21 -3.63
CA GLN A 112 4.65 13.84 -2.34
C GLN A 112 5.32 14.60 -1.18
N ARG A 113 6.66 14.69 -1.14
CA ARG A 113 7.39 15.46 -0.14
C ARG A 113 7.04 16.96 -0.18
N ASN A 114 7.01 17.55 -1.39
CA ASN A 114 6.66 18.95 -1.58
C ASN A 114 5.21 19.22 -1.13
N PHE A 115 4.27 18.34 -1.46
CA PHE A 115 2.88 18.42 -1.00
C PHE A 115 2.80 18.41 0.53
N LEU A 116 3.46 17.47 1.19
CA LEU A 116 3.47 17.33 2.64
C LEU A 116 4.08 18.55 3.33
N LYS A 117 5.23 19.03 2.84
CA LYS A 117 5.91 20.22 3.35
C LYS A 117 5.06 21.48 3.19
N LYS A 118 4.42 21.67 2.02
CA LYS A 118 3.51 22.80 1.75
C LYS A 118 2.34 22.84 2.73
N ASN A 119 1.85 21.67 3.14
CA ASN A 119 0.75 21.53 4.08
C ASN A 119 1.21 21.44 5.55
N LYS A 120 2.49 21.74 5.84
CA LYS A 120 3.09 21.72 7.19
C LYS A 120 2.91 20.36 7.91
N LEU A 121 2.92 19.28 7.15
CA LEU A 121 2.88 17.91 7.67
C LEU A 121 4.31 17.44 8.00
N PRO A 122 4.50 16.64 9.05
CA PRO A 122 5.83 16.25 9.51
C PRO A 122 6.49 15.28 8.53
N VAL A 123 7.57 15.70 7.93
CA VAL A 123 8.43 14.89 7.04
C VAL A 123 9.89 15.12 7.40
N PRO A 124 10.78 14.17 7.12
CA PRO A 124 12.22 14.41 7.22
C PRO A 124 12.63 15.61 6.36
N SER A 125 13.66 16.31 6.76
CA SER A 125 14.22 17.42 5.95
C SER A 125 14.71 16.88 4.61
N PHE A 126 14.41 17.55 3.51
CA PHE A 126 14.81 17.07 2.18
C PHE A 126 15.12 18.23 1.23
N TYR A 127 15.91 17.94 0.21
CA TYR A 127 16.28 18.86 -0.86
C TYR A 127 16.31 18.14 -2.20
N GLU A 128 15.72 18.73 -3.22
CA GLU A 128 15.89 18.30 -4.60
C GLU A 128 17.36 18.41 -5.03
N ILE A 129 17.84 17.49 -5.85
CA ILE A 129 19.22 17.43 -6.31
C ILE A 129 19.26 17.49 -7.83
N ASN A 130 19.84 18.57 -8.35
CA ASN A 130 19.97 18.82 -9.78
C ASN A 130 21.40 18.53 -10.29
N ASN A 131 22.41 18.54 -9.40
CA ASN A 131 23.80 18.30 -9.75
C ASN A 131 24.62 17.75 -8.58
N LEU A 132 25.81 17.25 -8.90
CA LEU A 132 26.71 16.64 -7.90
C LEU A 132 27.16 17.62 -6.82
N ASN A 133 27.37 18.90 -7.15
CA ASN A 133 27.79 19.90 -6.16
C ASN A 133 26.70 20.13 -5.10
N GLU A 134 25.43 20.17 -5.53
CA GLU A 134 24.30 20.21 -4.59
C GLU A 134 24.24 18.98 -3.72
N LEU A 135 24.42 17.77 -4.31
CA LEU A 135 24.46 16.53 -3.54
C LEU A 135 25.52 16.57 -2.44
N ARG A 136 26.76 16.97 -2.78
CA ARG A 136 27.86 17.09 -1.82
C ARG A 136 27.57 18.12 -0.73
N LYS A 137 27.02 19.29 -1.11
CA LYS A 137 26.63 20.34 -0.17
C LYS A 137 25.59 19.82 0.83
N ARG A 138 24.49 19.22 0.35
CA ARG A 138 23.40 18.74 1.20
C ARG A 138 23.82 17.54 2.06
N PHE A 139 24.66 16.65 1.54
CA PHE A 139 25.23 15.57 2.31
C PHE A 139 26.03 16.06 3.53
N LYS A 140 26.83 17.13 3.37
CA LYS A 140 27.54 17.77 4.48
C LYS A 140 26.60 18.44 5.48
N GLU A 141 25.52 19.10 4.99
CA GLU A 141 24.50 19.70 5.86
C GLU A 141 23.77 18.64 6.71
N PHE A 142 23.66 17.40 6.23
CA PHE A 142 23.15 16.26 6.97
C PHE A 142 24.21 15.48 7.76
N ASN A 143 25.34 16.13 8.08
CA ASN A 143 26.43 15.55 8.88
C ASN A 143 26.99 14.23 8.32
N GLY A 144 27.00 14.06 6.99
CA GLY A 144 27.61 12.89 6.34
C GLY A 144 26.79 11.62 6.40
N LYS A 145 25.50 11.69 6.73
CA LYS A 145 24.56 10.56 6.67
C LYS A 145 23.20 10.99 6.14
N ALA A 146 22.78 10.41 5.02
CA ALA A 146 21.52 10.79 4.34
C ALA A 146 20.99 9.64 3.50
N MET A 147 19.78 9.82 2.97
CA MET A 147 19.16 8.92 2.00
C MET A 147 18.96 9.66 0.67
N LEU A 148 19.57 9.17 -0.41
CA LEU A 148 19.25 9.62 -1.77
C LEU A 148 18.09 8.80 -2.30
N LYS A 149 17.03 9.47 -2.75
CA LYS A 149 15.80 8.81 -3.23
C LYS A 149 15.53 9.22 -4.68
N LEU A 150 15.27 8.22 -5.52
CA LEU A 150 14.71 8.46 -6.85
C LEU A 150 13.24 8.82 -6.72
N SER A 151 12.82 9.82 -7.47
CA SER A 151 11.45 10.37 -7.37
C SER A 151 10.39 9.41 -7.93
N ARG A 152 10.72 8.63 -8.97
CA ARG A 152 9.79 7.72 -9.65
C ARG A 152 10.40 6.33 -9.85
N GLY A 153 9.54 5.32 -10.06
CA GLY A 153 9.94 3.95 -10.43
C GLY A 153 10.58 3.15 -9.30
N SER A 154 10.41 3.56 -8.04
CA SER A 154 10.95 2.89 -6.87
C SER A 154 9.83 2.27 -6.02
N TYR A 155 9.99 0.99 -5.66
CA TYR A 155 9.08 0.21 -4.81
C TYR A 155 9.90 -0.78 -3.98
N ASP A 156 9.39 -1.23 -2.85
CA ASP A 156 10.05 -2.17 -1.93
C ASP A 156 11.53 -1.78 -1.66
N GLY A 157 11.79 -0.49 -1.35
CA GLY A 157 13.14 0.05 -1.08
C GLY A 157 14.03 0.27 -2.31
N LYS A 158 13.64 -0.20 -3.50
CA LYS A 158 14.38 0.07 -4.74
C LYS A 158 14.37 1.56 -5.06
N GLY A 159 15.54 2.11 -5.39
CA GLY A 159 15.70 3.54 -5.64
C GLY A 159 15.97 4.40 -4.40
N ASN A 160 16.08 3.78 -3.21
CA ASN A 160 16.64 4.41 -2.01
C ASN A 160 18.11 4.00 -1.89
N ILE A 161 19.00 4.97 -1.77
CA ILE A 161 20.45 4.76 -1.68
C ILE A 161 20.96 5.42 -0.40
N GLU A 162 21.47 4.63 0.52
CA GLU A 162 22.10 5.16 1.73
C GLU A 162 23.41 5.87 1.37
N LEU A 163 23.55 7.10 1.85
CA LEU A 163 24.77 7.89 1.74
C LEU A 163 25.42 7.97 3.11
N ASN A 164 26.64 7.41 3.25
CA ASN A 164 27.41 7.38 4.50
C ASN A 164 28.92 7.57 4.25
N ASP A 165 29.35 7.77 3.00
CA ASP A 165 30.75 7.97 2.62
C ASP A 165 30.84 9.03 1.50
N GLU A 166 31.45 10.17 1.80
CA GLU A 166 31.64 11.26 0.85
C GLU A 166 32.38 10.82 -0.43
N LYS A 167 33.31 9.88 -0.32
CA LYS A 167 34.12 9.39 -1.45
C LYS A 167 33.30 8.62 -2.50
N LYS A 168 32.15 8.09 -2.10
CA LYS A 168 31.26 7.33 -2.99
C LYS A 168 30.22 8.19 -3.70
N LEU A 169 30.08 9.47 -3.34
CA LEU A 169 29.03 10.34 -3.89
C LEU A 169 29.10 10.46 -5.42
N ASP A 170 30.31 10.54 -5.98
CA ASP A 170 30.50 10.68 -7.43
C ASP A 170 30.04 9.42 -8.16
N GLU A 171 30.45 8.25 -7.70
CA GLU A 171 30.03 6.97 -8.27
C GLU A 171 28.50 6.79 -8.17
N ILE A 172 27.93 7.12 -7.01
CA ILE A 172 26.49 7.00 -6.78
C ILE A 172 25.73 7.98 -7.70
N TYR A 173 26.19 9.23 -7.79
CA TYR A 173 25.55 10.25 -8.62
C TYR A 173 25.57 9.85 -10.11
N GLU A 174 26.69 9.39 -10.65
CA GLU A 174 26.79 8.97 -12.05
C GLU A 174 25.85 7.79 -12.39
N LYS A 175 25.59 6.87 -11.44
CA LYS A 175 24.62 5.76 -11.63
C LYS A 175 23.17 6.22 -11.75
N VAL A 176 22.83 7.39 -11.20
CA VAL A 176 21.46 7.91 -11.16
C VAL A 176 21.28 9.23 -11.91
N LYS A 177 22.34 9.74 -12.50
CA LYS A 177 22.37 10.98 -13.30
C LYS A 177 21.28 10.97 -14.39
N GLY A 178 20.61 12.09 -14.57
CA GLY A 178 19.49 12.23 -15.50
C GLY A 178 18.15 11.74 -14.97
N LYS A 179 18.09 11.21 -13.75
CA LYS A 179 16.83 10.90 -13.08
C LYS A 179 16.49 12.00 -12.08
N GLU A 180 15.18 12.25 -11.92
CA GLU A 180 14.67 13.13 -10.86
C GLU A 180 14.97 12.49 -9.51
N MET A 181 15.65 13.21 -8.60
CA MET A 181 16.07 12.71 -7.30
C MET A 181 16.07 13.77 -6.23
N PHE A 182 16.06 13.38 -4.99
CA PHE A 182 16.22 14.24 -3.83
C PHE A 182 17.01 13.54 -2.73
N ILE A 183 17.69 14.32 -1.91
CA ILE A 183 18.35 13.85 -0.70
C ILE A 183 17.46 14.15 0.50
N GLU A 184 17.37 13.20 1.42
CA GLU A 184 16.58 13.27 2.64
C GLU A 184 17.44 13.01 3.85
N GLU A 185 17.18 13.71 4.94
CA GLU A 185 17.81 13.48 6.23
C GLU A 185 17.65 12.00 6.64
N TRP A 186 18.74 11.41 7.16
CA TRP A 186 18.68 10.08 7.72
C TRP A 186 17.84 10.07 8.99
N VAL A 187 16.76 9.34 8.99
CA VAL A 187 15.91 9.17 10.18
C VAL A 187 16.41 7.98 10.98
N ASP A 188 16.93 8.24 12.18
CA ASP A 188 17.20 7.19 13.15
C ASP A 188 15.90 6.82 13.86
N PHE A 189 15.15 5.89 13.26
CA PHE A 189 13.87 5.46 13.77
C PHE A 189 13.99 4.27 14.74
N GLU A 190 13.10 4.26 15.72
CA GLU A 190 12.92 3.15 16.66
C GLU A 190 11.97 2.10 16.09
N LYS A 191 10.90 2.57 15.42
CA LYS A 191 9.86 1.72 14.83
C LYS A 191 9.36 2.31 13.51
N GLU A 192 8.99 1.41 12.62
CA GLU A 192 8.16 1.74 11.46
C GLU A 192 6.70 1.48 11.81
N LEU A 193 5.87 2.48 11.56
CA LEU A 193 4.43 2.43 11.84
C LEU A 193 3.65 2.60 10.54
N SER A 194 2.40 2.19 10.54
CA SER A 194 1.46 2.63 9.52
C SER A 194 0.05 2.81 10.07
N VAL A 195 -0.71 3.64 9.36
CA VAL A 195 -2.13 3.87 9.62
C VAL A 195 -2.88 3.75 8.31
N MET A 196 -3.85 2.85 8.26
CA MET A 196 -4.82 2.86 7.17
C MET A 196 -5.84 3.95 7.45
N VAL A 197 -6.11 4.79 6.45
CA VAL A 197 -7.11 5.86 6.57
C VAL A 197 -8.02 5.83 5.37
N ALA A 198 -9.33 5.93 5.59
CA ALA A 198 -10.34 6.03 4.55
C ALA A 198 -10.93 7.43 4.51
N ARG A 199 -11.22 7.92 3.30
CA ARG A 199 -12.02 9.13 3.07
C ARG A 199 -13.02 8.85 1.96
N ASN A 200 -14.31 9.12 2.18
CA ASN A 200 -15.30 9.02 1.11
C ASN A 200 -15.38 10.31 0.29
N VAL A 201 -16.16 10.29 -0.78
CA VAL A 201 -16.32 11.45 -1.69
C VAL A 201 -16.90 12.64 -0.97
N SER A 202 -17.88 12.44 -0.07
CA SER A 202 -18.51 13.48 0.75
C SER A 202 -17.60 14.05 1.85
N GLY A 203 -16.42 13.43 2.09
CA GLY A 203 -15.41 13.95 2.99
C GLY A 203 -15.38 13.35 4.39
N GLU A 204 -16.19 12.32 4.70
CA GLU A 204 -16.05 11.57 5.95
C GLU A 204 -14.70 10.87 5.98
N ILE A 205 -13.98 10.95 7.12
CA ILE A 205 -12.66 10.32 7.30
C ILE A 205 -12.71 9.39 8.51
N LYS A 206 -12.16 8.18 8.33
CA LYS A 206 -11.94 7.21 9.43
C LYS A 206 -10.55 6.61 9.35
N ALA A 207 -9.85 6.56 10.49
CA ALA A 207 -8.55 5.94 10.63
C ALA A 207 -8.67 4.59 11.36
N TYR A 208 -7.92 3.61 10.89
CA TYR A 208 -7.74 2.32 11.57
C TYR A 208 -6.73 2.43 12.72
N PRO A 209 -6.62 1.40 13.56
CA PRO A 209 -5.56 1.33 14.56
C PRO A 209 -4.17 1.52 13.96
N VAL A 210 -3.29 2.19 14.71
CA VAL A 210 -1.87 2.28 14.37
C VAL A 210 -1.24 0.92 14.52
N VAL A 211 -0.48 0.50 13.51
CA VAL A 211 0.23 -0.77 13.49
C VAL A 211 1.74 -0.56 13.44
N GLU A 212 2.48 -1.54 13.95
CA GLU A 212 3.92 -1.61 13.87
C GLU A 212 4.32 -2.56 12.75
N ASN A 213 5.24 -2.13 11.89
CA ASN A 213 5.73 -2.90 10.77
C ASN A 213 7.19 -3.31 10.98
N ILE A 214 7.48 -4.58 10.72
CA ILE A 214 8.83 -5.12 10.70
C ILE A 214 9.13 -5.47 9.25
N HIS A 215 10.17 -4.82 8.70
CA HIS A 215 10.67 -5.10 7.36
C HIS A 215 11.91 -5.97 7.42
N ASN A 216 12.02 -6.88 6.46
CA ASN A 216 13.23 -7.63 6.20
C ASN A 216 13.69 -7.31 4.77
N GLU A 217 14.91 -6.79 4.61
CA GLU A 217 15.45 -6.33 3.32
C GLU A 217 14.46 -5.44 2.54
N SER A 218 13.89 -4.44 3.23
CA SER A 218 12.90 -3.47 2.72
C SER A 218 11.56 -4.07 2.28
N ILE A 219 11.29 -5.35 2.55
CA ILE A 219 10.00 -5.99 2.29
C ILE A 219 9.27 -6.17 3.63
N LEU A 220 8.01 -5.78 3.69
CA LEU A 220 7.18 -6.00 4.88
C LEU A 220 7.12 -7.50 5.18
N ASP A 221 7.62 -7.88 6.36
CA ASP A 221 7.61 -9.25 6.87
C ASP A 221 6.45 -9.46 7.85
N THR A 222 6.32 -8.57 8.83
CA THR A 222 5.34 -8.69 9.92
C THR A 222 4.66 -7.35 10.20
N THR A 223 3.35 -7.38 10.46
CA THR A 223 2.59 -6.26 11.01
C THR A 223 1.99 -6.66 12.36
N ILE A 224 2.25 -5.89 13.41
CA ILE A 224 1.77 -6.11 14.78
C ILE A 224 0.63 -5.12 15.07
N VAL A 225 -0.49 -5.62 15.51
CA VAL A 225 -1.73 -4.85 15.70
C VAL A 225 -2.29 -5.04 17.12
N PRO A 226 -2.48 -3.96 17.87
CA PRO A 226 -2.04 -2.59 17.62
C PRO A 226 -0.54 -2.41 17.85
N ALA A 227 0.03 -1.32 17.33
CA ALA A 227 1.44 -0.98 17.57
C ALA A 227 1.78 -0.92 19.07
N GLN A 228 2.95 -1.46 19.43
CA GLN A 228 3.42 -1.53 20.83
C GLN A 228 4.15 -0.22 21.20
N ILE A 229 3.38 0.87 21.27
CA ILE A 229 3.79 2.23 21.65
C ILE A 229 2.76 2.84 22.61
N SER A 230 3.07 4.00 23.21
CA SER A 230 2.13 4.68 24.10
C SER A 230 0.85 5.12 23.38
N ASN A 231 -0.25 5.26 24.10
CA ASN A 231 -1.51 5.72 23.53
C ASN A 231 -1.40 7.14 22.98
N GLU A 232 -0.62 8.01 23.61
CA GLU A 232 -0.34 9.36 23.11
C GLU A 232 0.29 9.33 21.71
N LEU A 233 1.30 8.48 21.49
CA LEU A 233 1.93 8.31 20.19
C LEU A 233 0.98 7.69 19.15
N LYS A 234 0.10 6.78 19.57
CA LYS A 234 -0.94 6.23 18.68
C LYS A 234 -1.90 7.32 18.21
N GLU A 235 -2.41 8.13 19.11
CA GLU A 235 -3.33 9.21 18.73
C GLU A 235 -2.63 10.26 17.87
N LYS A 236 -1.39 10.65 18.18
CA LYS A 236 -0.60 11.55 17.34
C LYS A 236 -0.38 10.99 15.92
N ALA A 237 -0.09 9.70 15.79
CA ALA A 237 0.07 9.04 14.49
C ALA A 237 -1.24 9.07 13.68
N LYS A 238 -2.37 8.77 14.32
CA LYS A 238 -3.69 8.85 13.68
C LYS A 238 -4.04 10.26 13.23
N GLU A 239 -3.82 11.26 14.09
CA GLU A 239 -4.06 12.67 13.74
C GLU A 239 -3.25 13.10 12.51
N ILE A 240 -1.97 12.73 12.46
CA ILE A 240 -1.12 13.02 11.30
C ILE A 240 -1.70 12.37 10.05
N ALA A 241 -2.07 11.09 10.11
CA ALA A 241 -2.61 10.35 8.99
C ALA A 241 -3.96 10.92 8.51
N VAL A 242 -4.86 11.30 9.43
CA VAL A 242 -6.14 11.97 9.11
C VAL A 242 -5.89 13.32 8.42
N LYS A 243 -4.95 14.13 8.93
CA LYS A 243 -4.57 15.41 8.32
C LYS A 243 -4.02 15.24 6.90
N VAL A 244 -3.30 14.15 6.61
CA VAL A 244 -2.85 13.85 5.24
C VAL A 244 -4.04 13.74 4.29
N LEU A 245 -5.06 12.93 4.64
CA LEU A 245 -6.22 12.74 3.77
C LEU A 245 -7.12 13.98 3.67
N ASP A 246 -7.23 14.74 4.75
CA ASP A 246 -7.94 16.03 4.72
C ASP A 246 -7.31 16.98 3.68
N LYS A 247 -5.99 16.97 3.53
CA LYS A 247 -5.28 17.80 2.55
C LYS A 247 -5.28 17.23 1.14
N LEU A 248 -5.15 15.90 0.98
CA LEU A 248 -5.20 15.22 -0.33
C LEU A 248 -6.58 15.25 -0.97
N LYS A 249 -7.64 15.23 -0.17
CA LYS A 249 -9.07 15.25 -0.60
C LYS A 249 -9.50 14.10 -1.53
N GLY A 250 -8.65 13.14 -1.83
CA GLY A 250 -8.99 11.97 -2.63
C GLY A 250 -9.85 10.97 -1.86
N ALA A 251 -10.88 10.39 -2.50
CA ALA A 251 -11.68 9.32 -1.89
C ALA A 251 -11.00 7.96 -2.06
N GLY A 252 -11.16 7.07 -1.07
CA GLY A 252 -10.55 5.74 -1.04
C GLY A 252 -9.92 5.42 0.30
N VAL A 253 -9.23 4.30 0.36
CA VAL A 253 -8.35 3.92 1.48
C VAL A 253 -6.91 4.22 1.10
N TYR A 254 -6.15 4.69 2.07
CA TYR A 254 -4.73 5.04 1.94
C TYR A 254 -3.92 4.36 3.03
N GLY A 255 -2.75 3.86 2.67
CA GLY A 255 -1.73 3.44 3.62
C GLY A 255 -0.76 4.59 3.90
N ILE A 256 -0.71 5.06 5.13
CA ILE A 256 0.22 6.11 5.56
C ILE A 256 1.34 5.45 6.36
N GLU A 257 2.53 5.40 5.78
CA GLU A 257 3.72 4.88 6.46
C GLU A 257 4.42 5.99 7.24
N LEU A 258 4.82 5.68 8.46
CA LEU A 258 5.37 6.63 9.43
C LEU A 258 6.64 6.04 10.07
N PHE A 259 7.59 6.92 10.38
CA PHE A 259 8.69 6.61 11.28
C PHE A 259 8.41 7.16 12.68
N LEU A 260 8.61 6.35 13.70
CA LEU A 260 8.76 6.80 15.07
C LEU A 260 10.27 6.94 15.34
N SER A 261 10.76 8.16 15.43
CA SER A 261 12.17 8.42 15.73
C SER A 261 12.51 8.10 17.19
N ARG A 262 13.79 7.89 17.48
CA ARG A 262 14.28 7.74 18.87
C ARG A 262 13.99 8.98 19.74
N LYS A 263 13.79 10.15 19.14
CA LYS A 263 13.35 11.38 19.81
C LYS A 263 11.84 11.43 20.06
N LYS A 264 11.10 10.33 19.77
CA LYS A 264 9.63 10.24 19.88
C LYS A 264 8.87 11.20 18.93
N GLU A 265 9.49 11.58 17.83
CA GLU A 265 8.85 12.30 16.75
C GLU A 265 8.22 11.32 15.76
N ILE A 266 7.07 11.68 15.21
CA ILE A 266 6.42 10.91 14.15
C ILE A 266 6.57 11.66 12.85
N LEU A 267 7.21 11.01 11.86
CA LEU A 267 7.48 11.57 10.54
C LEU A 267 6.82 10.71 9.46
N ILE A 268 6.24 11.35 8.45
CA ILE A 268 5.64 10.64 7.32
C ILE A 268 6.76 10.12 6.41
N ASN A 269 6.76 8.81 6.17
CA ASN A 269 7.67 8.16 5.21
C ASN A 269 7.07 8.13 3.81
N GLU A 270 5.90 7.49 3.63
CA GLU A 270 5.31 7.30 2.30
C GLU A 270 3.78 7.23 2.40
N ILE A 271 3.10 7.57 1.31
CA ILE A 271 1.65 7.47 1.16
C ILE A 271 1.36 6.53 -0.01
N ALA A 272 0.59 5.48 0.21
CA ALA A 272 0.03 4.63 -0.83
C ALA A 272 -1.45 4.99 -1.05
N PRO A 273 -1.88 5.40 -2.26
CA PRO A 273 -3.26 5.85 -2.51
C PRO A 273 -4.20 4.68 -2.83
N ARG A 274 -4.12 3.64 -2.07
CA ARG A 274 -4.83 2.37 -2.25
C ARG A 274 -4.81 1.54 -0.98
N VAL A 275 -5.56 0.45 -0.96
CA VAL A 275 -5.42 -0.60 0.05
C VAL A 275 -3.96 -1.06 0.14
N HIS A 276 -3.46 -1.30 1.35
CA HIS A 276 -2.04 -1.51 1.60
C HIS A 276 -1.78 -2.85 2.30
N ASN A 277 -0.58 -3.41 2.10
CA ASN A 277 -0.20 -4.70 2.68
C ASN A 277 -0.27 -4.68 4.21
N SER A 278 0.18 -3.61 4.85
CA SER A 278 0.09 -3.46 6.31
C SER A 278 -1.34 -3.35 6.85
N GLY A 279 -2.34 -3.19 5.97
CA GLY A 279 -3.77 -3.18 6.30
C GLY A 279 -4.48 -4.52 6.10
N HIS A 280 -3.81 -5.58 5.68
CA HIS A 280 -4.46 -6.87 5.41
C HIS A 280 -5.08 -7.50 6.67
N TYR A 281 -4.51 -7.25 7.85
CA TYR A 281 -5.06 -7.67 9.13
C TYR A 281 -6.53 -7.24 9.34
N THR A 282 -6.95 -6.16 8.68
CA THR A 282 -8.30 -5.62 8.84
C THR A 282 -9.40 -6.56 8.35
N ILE A 283 -9.06 -7.57 7.54
CA ILE A 283 -10.02 -8.54 7.03
C ILE A 283 -10.67 -9.31 8.19
N GLU A 284 -9.88 -9.76 9.15
CA GLU A 284 -10.36 -10.54 10.30
C GLU A 284 -10.38 -9.74 11.60
N ALA A 285 -9.45 -8.80 11.77
CA ALA A 285 -9.24 -8.15 13.06
C ALA A 285 -10.05 -6.85 13.24
N CYS A 286 -10.74 -6.34 12.20
CA CYS A 286 -11.56 -5.13 12.30
C CYS A 286 -13.02 -5.39 11.92
N LYS A 287 -13.93 -4.53 12.40
CA LYS A 287 -15.37 -4.60 12.03
C LYS A 287 -15.60 -4.42 10.53
N THR A 288 -14.79 -3.60 9.88
CA THR A 288 -14.83 -3.38 8.42
C THR A 288 -13.44 -3.56 7.87
N SER A 289 -13.26 -4.39 6.84
CA SER A 289 -11.97 -4.56 6.19
C SER A 289 -11.57 -3.30 5.40
N GLN A 290 -10.27 -3.09 5.19
CA GLN A 290 -9.79 -2.00 4.33
C GLN A 290 -10.35 -2.10 2.91
N PHE A 291 -10.68 -3.30 2.44
CA PHE A 291 -11.21 -3.55 1.10
C PHE A 291 -12.68 -3.13 1.01
N GLU A 292 -13.52 -3.54 1.95
CA GLU A 292 -14.90 -3.07 2.05
C GLU A 292 -14.94 -1.55 2.24
N GLN A 293 -14.08 -1.03 3.11
CA GLN A 293 -13.98 0.40 3.37
C GLN A 293 -13.58 1.20 2.12
N HIS A 294 -12.69 0.64 1.28
CA HIS A 294 -12.31 1.27 0.02
C HIS A 294 -13.49 1.34 -0.95
N LEU A 295 -14.27 0.26 -1.08
CA LEU A 295 -15.50 0.25 -1.88
C LEU A 295 -16.50 1.27 -1.38
N ARG A 296 -16.75 1.32 -0.06
CA ARG A 296 -17.63 2.33 0.54
C ARG A 296 -17.16 3.74 0.23
N ALA A 297 -15.86 3.98 0.36
CA ALA A 297 -15.25 5.29 0.15
C ALA A 297 -15.40 5.78 -1.31
N ILE A 298 -15.06 4.94 -2.29
CA ILE A 298 -15.13 5.32 -3.73
C ILE A 298 -16.56 5.46 -4.26
N MET A 299 -17.52 4.79 -3.62
CA MET A 299 -18.96 4.83 -3.97
C MET A 299 -19.74 5.88 -3.18
N ASP A 300 -19.09 6.67 -2.35
CA ASP A 300 -19.70 7.65 -1.44
C ASP A 300 -20.72 7.07 -0.47
N LEU A 301 -20.49 5.86 -0.03
CA LEU A 301 -21.26 5.22 1.04
C LEU A 301 -20.73 5.66 2.42
N PRO A 302 -21.57 5.58 3.48
CA PRO A 302 -21.09 5.78 4.85
C PRO A 302 -19.92 4.86 5.18
N LEU A 303 -18.85 5.41 5.75
CA LEU A 303 -17.70 4.61 6.15
C LEU A 303 -18.06 3.67 7.31
N GLY A 304 -17.62 2.41 7.22
CA GLY A 304 -17.80 1.42 8.27
C GLY A 304 -16.94 1.70 9.50
N SER A 305 -17.19 1.00 10.59
CA SER A 305 -16.39 1.10 11.83
C SER A 305 -14.99 0.50 11.60
N THR A 306 -13.96 1.22 11.99
CA THR A 306 -12.55 0.78 11.96
C THR A 306 -12.10 0.13 13.28
N GLU A 307 -13.06 -0.17 14.16
CA GLU A 307 -12.80 -0.75 15.48
C GLU A 307 -12.10 -2.11 15.38
N LEU A 308 -11.09 -2.29 16.21
CA LEU A 308 -10.34 -3.54 16.34
C LEU A 308 -11.16 -4.54 17.17
N LEU A 309 -11.34 -5.74 16.65
CA LEU A 309 -12.05 -6.84 17.31
C LEU A 309 -11.13 -7.71 18.17
N SER A 310 -9.88 -7.85 17.76
CA SER A 310 -8.85 -8.66 18.40
C SER A 310 -7.47 -8.12 18.10
N ASN A 311 -6.50 -8.34 18.98
CA ASN A 311 -5.10 -8.16 18.58
C ASN A 311 -4.77 -9.12 17.42
N ALA A 312 -3.85 -8.71 16.56
CA ALA A 312 -3.45 -9.49 15.42
C ALA A 312 -1.95 -9.37 15.12
N VAL A 313 -1.41 -10.42 14.54
CA VAL A 313 -0.09 -10.38 13.89
C VAL A 313 -0.27 -10.91 12.47
N MET A 314 -0.03 -10.05 11.48
CA MET A 314 -0.04 -10.42 10.07
C MET A 314 1.40 -10.70 9.61
N ILE A 315 1.60 -11.81 8.92
CA ILE A 315 2.88 -12.17 8.30
C ILE A 315 2.68 -12.37 6.80
N ASN A 316 3.64 -11.89 6.00
CA ASN A 316 3.64 -12.18 4.58
C ASN A 316 4.21 -13.58 4.29
N ILE A 317 3.63 -14.25 3.30
CA ILE A 317 4.17 -15.48 2.72
C ILE A 317 4.93 -15.08 1.47
N LEU A 318 6.26 -15.19 1.52
CA LEU A 318 7.13 -14.86 0.40
C LEU A 318 7.55 -16.12 -0.36
N GLY A 319 7.70 -15.98 -1.67
CA GLY A 319 8.31 -16.99 -2.50
C GLY A 319 9.79 -17.16 -2.19
N THR A 320 10.26 -18.39 -2.29
CA THR A 320 11.68 -18.77 -2.13
C THR A 320 12.10 -19.72 -3.25
N GLY A 321 13.40 -19.91 -3.45
CA GLY A 321 13.92 -20.85 -4.43
C GLY A 321 13.88 -20.35 -5.88
N LYS A 322 13.72 -21.27 -6.84
CA LYS A 322 13.77 -20.96 -8.26
C LYS A 322 12.53 -20.20 -8.74
N THR A 323 12.70 -19.40 -9.77
CA THR A 323 11.56 -18.76 -10.45
C THR A 323 10.78 -19.77 -11.27
N GLY A 324 9.44 -19.79 -11.12
CA GLY A 324 8.54 -20.67 -11.88
C GLY A 324 7.53 -21.40 -10.97
N LYS A 325 7.21 -22.64 -11.34
CA LYS A 325 6.31 -23.48 -10.54
C LYS A 325 6.82 -23.64 -9.11
N PHE A 326 5.94 -23.81 -8.17
CA PHE A 326 6.28 -23.90 -6.76
C PHE A 326 5.48 -24.96 -6.00
N LYS A 327 6.00 -25.37 -4.84
CA LYS A 327 5.28 -26.19 -3.86
C LYS A 327 4.82 -25.28 -2.71
N PHE A 328 3.58 -25.49 -2.29
CA PHE A 328 3.06 -24.93 -1.04
C PHE A 328 3.23 -25.95 0.07
N ILE A 329 4.15 -25.69 0.99
CA ILE A 329 4.52 -26.60 2.07
C ILE A 329 3.96 -26.05 3.39
N GLY A 330 3.49 -26.95 4.27
CA GLY A 330 3.10 -26.63 5.64
C GLY A 330 1.66 -26.18 5.83
N LEU A 331 0.82 -26.14 4.78
CA LEU A 331 -0.58 -25.68 4.91
C LEU A 331 -1.36 -26.43 6.00
N LYS A 332 -1.27 -27.77 6.04
CA LYS A 332 -1.96 -28.60 7.03
C LYS A 332 -1.56 -28.26 8.46
N ASP A 333 -0.29 -27.98 8.71
CA ASP A 333 0.21 -27.66 10.03
C ASP A 333 -0.06 -26.21 10.42
N LEU A 334 -0.07 -25.30 9.43
CA LEU A 334 -0.49 -23.92 9.64
C LEU A 334 -1.97 -23.83 10.05
N MET A 335 -2.85 -24.64 9.45
CA MET A 335 -4.27 -24.70 9.80
C MET A 335 -4.56 -25.26 11.20
N LYS A 336 -3.56 -25.88 11.87
CA LYS A 336 -3.66 -26.29 13.29
C LYS A 336 -3.35 -25.16 14.27
N ILE A 337 -2.84 -24.03 13.79
CA ILE A 337 -2.58 -22.87 14.65
C ILE A 337 -3.89 -22.14 14.86
N ASP A 338 -4.39 -22.18 16.10
CA ASP A 338 -5.60 -21.48 16.49
C ASP A 338 -5.47 -19.96 16.25
N GLY A 339 -6.50 -19.36 15.64
CA GLY A 339 -6.54 -17.96 15.24
C GLY A 339 -5.85 -17.63 13.89
N ALA A 340 -5.29 -18.63 13.19
CA ALA A 340 -4.63 -18.42 11.90
C ALA A 340 -5.65 -18.33 10.75
N ASN A 341 -5.63 -17.21 10.03
CA ASN A 341 -6.41 -16.95 8.82
C ASN A 341 -5.45 -16.81 7.63
N ILE A 342 -5.67 -17.61 6.58
CA ILE A 342 -4.70 -17.80 5.49
C ILE A 342 -5.27 -17.23 4.20
N HIS A 343 -4.51 -16.37 3.55
CA HIS A 343 -4.84 -15.78 2.26
C HIS A 343 -3.77 -16.09 1.23
N ILE A 344 -4.10 -16.93 0.25
CA ILE A 344 -3.23 -17.27 -0.88
C ILE A 344 -3.67 -16.45 -2.09
N TYR A 345 -2.70 -15.73 -2.69
CA TYR A 345 -3.04 -14.79 -3.76
C TYR A 345 -3.37 -15.45 -5.10
N GLY A 346 -2.91 -16.70 -5.32
CA GLY A 346 -3.22 -17.45 -6.55
C GLY A 346 -2.32 -17.06 -7.73
N LYS A 347 -1.10 -16.60 -7.46
CA LYS A 347 -0.09 -16.40 -8.50
C LYS A 347 0.38 -17.74 -9.05
N GLU A 348 0.52 -17.88 -10.36
CA GLU A 348 0.92 -19.14 -11.00
C GLU A 348 2.38 -19.51 -10.76
N GLU A 349 3.24 -18.50 -10.58
CA GLU A 349 4.66 -18.69 -10.40
C GLU A 349 5.14 -18.04 -9.11
N SER A 350 6.13 -18.66 -8.47
CA SER A 350 6.90 -18.09 -7.38
C SER A 350 8.24 -17.58 -7.89
N ARG A 351 8.83 -16.66 -7.18
CA ARG A 351 10.22 -16.22 -7.28
C ARG A 351 10.65 -15.69 -5.94
N GLU A 352 11.96 -15.57 -5.75
CA GLU A 352 12.53 -15.04 -4.52
C GLU A 352 11.85 -13.72 -4.11
N LYS A 353 11.41 -13.64 -2.86
CA LYS A 353 10.76 -12.48 -2.24
C LYS A 353 9.43 -12.03 -2.87
N ARG A 354 8.85 -12.80 -3.79
CA ARG A 354 7.51 -12.48 -4.33
C ARG A 354 6.45 -12.71 -3.25
N LYS A 355 5.63 -11.70 -2.97
CA LYS A 355 4.47 -11.83 -2.06
C LYS A 355 3.47 -12.82 -2.66
N MET A 356 3.32 -14.00 -2.05
CA MET A 356 2.50 -15.13 -2.51
C MET A 356 1.20 -15.26 -1.72
N GLY A 357 1.17 -14.72 -0.51
CA GLY A 357 0.04 -14.75 0.40
C GLY A 357 0.35 -14.00 1.69
N HIS A 358 -0.55 -14.08 2.64
CA HIS A 358 -0.33 -13.65 4.02
C HIS A 358 -1.10 -14.53 4.99
N VAL A 359 -0.72 -14.49 6.24
CA VAL A 359 -1.46 -15.11 7.36
C VAL A 359 -1.73 -14.04 8.39
N THR A 360 -2.97 -13.91 8.85
CA THR A 360 -3.35 -13.09 10.00
C THR A 360 -3.62 -14.01 11.18
N ILE A 361 -2.87 -13.85 12.26
CA ILE A 361 -3.06 -14.58 13.52
C ILE A 361 -3.84 -13.67 14.48
N LEU A 362 -5.02 -14.10 14.88
CA LEU A 362 -5.83 -13.44 15.90
C LEU A 362 -5.56 -14.03 17.28
N ASP A 363 -5.41 -13.19 18.29
CA ASP A 363 -5.35 -13.62 19.69
C ASP A 363 -5.69 -12.44 20.60
N LEU A 364 -6.34 -12.70 21.74
CA LEU A 364 -6.58 -11.66 22.74
C LEU A 364 -5.30 -11.18 23.44
N ASN A 365 -4.27 -12.01 23.44
CA ASN A 365 -2.95 -11.69 23.99
C ASN A 365 -1.95 -11.50 22.84
N ILE A 366 -1.36 -10.32 22.74
CA ILE A 366 -0.42 -10.00 21.64
C ILE A 366 0.86 -10.84 21.68
N GLU A 367 1.36 -11.21 22.85
CA GLU A 367 2.56 -12.06 22.97
C GLU A 367 2.28 -13.47 22.49
N SER A 368 1.07 -13.99 22.75
CA SER A 368 0.59 -15.26 22.22
C SER A 368 0.49 -15.20 20.69
N ALA A 369 -0.11 -14.14 20.13
CA ALA A 369 -0.18 -13.94 18.68
C ALA A 369 1.21 -13.91 18.04
N LEU A 370 2.19 -13.22 18.64
CA LEU A 370 3.58 -13.18 18.16
C LEU A 370 4.22 -14.57 18.16
N LYS A 371 4.09 -15.35 19.24
CA LYS A 371 4.61 -16.73 19.31
C LYS A 371 3.99 -17.64 18.23
N LYS A 372 2.68 -17.52 18.01
CA LYS A 372 1.96 -18.27 16.96
C LYS A 372 2.44 -17.83 15.55
N ALA A 373 2.66 -16.54 15.31
CA ALA A 373 3.16 -16.02 14.06
C ALA A 373 4.59 -16.52 13.75
N GLU A 374 5.48 -16.52 14.73
CA GLU A 374 6.83 -17.09 14.58
C GLU A 374 6.80 -18.61 14.29
N LYS A 375 5.86 -19.34 14.89
CA LYS A 375 5.63 -20.75 14.55
C LYS A 375 5.13 -20.89 13.11
N ALA A 376 4.19 -20.06 12.69
CA ALA A 376 3.65 -20.06 11.33
C ALA A 376 4.74 -19.79 10.27
N LYS A 377 5.62 -18.81 10.50
CA LYS A 377 6.76 -18.51 9.62
C LYS A 377 7.69 -19.71 9.37
N LYS A 378 7.93 -20.52 10.42
CA LYS A 378 8.79 -21.71 10.32
C LYS A 378 8.15 -22.85 9.53
N ILE A 379 6.82 -22.91 9.52
CA ILE A 379 6.05 -24.00 8.90
C ILE A 379 5.81 -23.74 7.41
N ILE A 380 5.41 -22.50 7.06
CA ILE A 380 4.90 -22.19 5.72
C ILE A 380 6.01 -21.80 4.75
N LYS A 381 5.98 -22.43 3.55
CA LYS A 381 6.91 -22.08 2.46
C LYS A 381 6.20 -22.15 1.11
N MET A 382 6.53 -21.21 0.24
CA MET A 382 6.19 -21.19 -1.19
C MET A 382 7.49 -21.38 -1.98
N GLU A 383 7.95 -22.63 -2.07
CA GLU A 383 9.26 -22.97 -2.63
C GLU A 383 9.16 -23.25 -4.13
N GLY A 384 9.87 -22.44 -4.94
CA GLY A 384 10.03 -22.64 -6.37
C GLY A 384 10.84 -23.92 -6.67
N ILE A 385 10.39 -24.71 -7.65
CA ILE A 385 10.96 -26.02 -8.03
C ILE A 385 11.59 -26.00 -9.41
#